data_7526101e673be5e6b49ea7ac9d18aeb9
#
_entry.id   7526101e673be5e6b49ea7ac9d18aeb9
#
_cell.length_a   1.000
_cell.length_b   1.000
_cell.length_c   1.000
_cell.angle_alpha   90.00
_cell.angle_beta   90.00
_cell.angle_gamma   90.00
#
_symmetry.space_group_name_H-M   'P 1'
#
loop_
_entity.id
_entity.type
_entity.pdbx_description
1 polymer ?
#
loop_
_entity_poly.entity_id
_entity_poly.type
_entity_poly.pdbx_seq_one_letter_code
_entity_poly.pdbx_strand_id
1 'polypeptide(L)'
;MKKIVLIFLLVFIPYMSFAQANSYRNKGYKGDVALGLNADLSCGCGGAALFTTHGYQINKTWFVGGGIGYENEMLPIYFDTKAYFSKKTMKVNPWAEAKLGFDTINMGCYFSPTIGIALPLAKEYALTIGLAWGMNTYYEEHNVGLRVGFQF
;
A
#
# COMPACT_ATOMS: atom_id res chain seq x y z
N MET A 1 24.71 -15.44 0.49
CA MET A 1 23.48 -14.64 0.59
C MET A 1 23.59 -13.29 -0.14
N LYS A 2 24.63 -12.46 0.07
CA LYS A 2 24.79 -11.15 -0.61
C LYS A 2 24.79 -11.22 -2.15
N LYS A 3 25.36 -12.28 -2.74
CA LYS A 3 25.43 -12.47 -4.21
C LYS A 3 24.07 -12.81 -4.84
N ILE A 4 23.19 -13.50 -4.12
CA ILE A 4 21.85 -13.87 -4.60
C ILE A 4 20.94 -12.63 -4.64
N VAL A 5 21.03 -11.75 -3.64
CA VAL A 5 20.31 -10.48 -3.61
C VAL A 5 20.74 -9.57 -4.76
N LEU A 6 22.04 -9.54 -5.07
CA LEU A 6 22.58 -8.75 -6.18
C LEU A 6 22.12 -9.27 -7.55
N ILE A 7 22.05 -10.60 -7.73
CA ILE A 7 21.51 -11.23 -8.94
C ILE A 7 20.02 -10.95 -9.10
N PHE A 8 19.25 -11.02 -8.00
CA PHE A 8 17.83 -10.64 -8.01
C PHE A 8 17.64 -9.18 -8.40
N LEU A 9 18.40 -8.25 -7.85
CA LEU A 9 18.40 -6.84 -8.22
C LEU A 9 18.77 -6.61 -9.69
N LEU A 10 19.82 -7.27 -10.19
CA LEU A 10 20.29 -7.15 -11.58
C LEU A 10 19.29 -7.72 -12.60
N VAL A 11 18.55 -8.75 -12.26
CA VAL A 11 17.50 -9.33 -13.11
C VAL A 11 16.24 -8.45 -13.13
N PHE A 12 15.92 -7.77 -12.03
CA PHE A 12 14.75 -6.89 -11.95
C PHE A 12 14.93 -5.53 -12.65
N ILE A 13 16.14 -5.00 -12.69
CA ILE A 13 16.44 -3.67 -13.30
C ILE A 13 16.06 -3.59 -14.78
N PRO A 14 16.36 -4.57 -15.67
CA PRO A 14 15.97 -4.46 -17.08
C PRO A 14 14.48 -4.57 -17.32
N TYR A 15 13.71 -5.26 -16.46
CA TYR A 15 12.25 -5.32 -16.59
C TYR A 15 11.58 -3.97 -16.28
N MET A 16 12.20 -3.12 -15.48
CA MET A 16 11.68 -1.78 -15.20
C MET A 16 11.77 -0.83 -16.41
N SER A 17 12.63 -1.11 -17.39
CA SER A 17 12.89 -0.23 -18.54
C SER A 17 11.78 -0.26 -19.60
N PHE A 18 10.89 -1.25 -19.59
CA PHE A 18 9.84 -1.46 -20.59
C PHE A 18 8.43 -1.16 -20.08
N ALA A 19 8.29 -0.55 -18.91
CA ALA A 19 6.99 -0.18 -18.38
C ALA A 19 6.33 0.89 -19.27
N GLN A 20 5.45 0.44 -20.15
CA GLN A 20 4.49 1.35 -20.79
C GLN A 20 3.62 1.94 -19.68
N ALA A 21 3.81 3.23 -19.50
CA ALA A 21 3.27 3.98 -18.41
C ALA A 21 1.75 3.81 -18.26
N ASN A 22 1.32 3.45 -17.04
CA ASN A 22 -0.02 3.62 -16.47
C ASN A 22 -1.15 2.71 -16.93
N SER A 23 -0.91 1.54 -17.50
CA SER A 23 -2.02 0.60 -17.71
C SER A 23 -2.48 -0.07 -16.40
N TYR A 24 -1.64 -0.12 -15.34
CA TYR A 24 -2.05 -0.59 -14.01
C TYR A 24 -3.21 0.23 -13.40
N ARG A 25 -3.45 1.47 -13.87
CA ARG A 25 -4.59 2.32 -13.49
C ARG A 25 -5.76 2.24 -14.47
N ASN A 26 -5.76 1.33 -15.40
CA ASN A 26 -6.91 1.11 -16.26
C ASN A 26 -8.08 0.56 -15.45
N LYS A 27 -9.29 0.94 -15.87
CA LYS A 27 -10.54 0.47 -15.27
C LYS A 27 -10.55 -1.06 -15.21
N GLY A 28 -10.91 -1.62 -14.07
CA GLY A 28 -10.97 -3.06 -13.86
C GLY A 28 -10.64 -3.47 -12.44
N TYR A 29 -10.69 -4.77 -12.21
CA TYR A 29 -10.26 -5.37 -10.96
C TYR A 29 -8.77 -5.14 -10.73
N LYS A 30 -8.41 -4.83 -9.48
CA LYS A 30 -7.03 -4.66 -9.01
C LYS A 30 -6.86 -5.28 -7.64
N GLY A 31 -5.68 -5.84 -7.42
CA GLY A 31 -5.23 -6.29 -6.12
C GLY A 31 -3.98 -5.53 -5.67
N ASP A 32 -3.75 -5.49 -4.37
CA ASP A 32 -2.57 -4.88 -3.75
C ASP A 32 -2.15 -5.73 -2.56
N VAL A 33 -0.86 -6.00 -2.44
CA VAL A 33 -0.25 -6.61 -1.25
C VAL A 33 0.84 -5.67 -0.77
N ALA A 34 0.77 -5.25 0.49
CA ALA A 34 1.71 -4.31 1.07
C ALA A 34 2.33 -4.83 2.36
N LEU A 35 3.63 -4.64 2.50
CA LEU A 35 4.39 -4.82 3.73
C LEU A 35 4.66 -3.46 4.36
N GLY A 36 4.57 -3.36 5.67
CA GLY A 36 4.84 -2.16 6.44
C GLY A 36 5.84 -2.38 7.57
N LEU A 37 6.54 -1.32 7.92
CA LEU A 37 7.29 -1.18 9.16
C LEU A 37 6.74 0.04 9.87
N ASN A 38 6.22 -0.16 11.06
CA ASN A 38 5.57 0.89 11.84
C ASN A 38 6.33 1.15 13.13
N ALA A 39 6.24 2.38 13.60
CA ALA A 39 6.65 2.78 14.93
C ALA A 39 5.42 3.34 15.66
N ASP A 40 5.12 2.79 16.81
CA ASP A 40 4.12 3.31 17.71
C ASP A 40 4.68 4.55 18.42
N LEU A 41 3.94 5.64 18.32
CA LEU A 41 4.35 6.92 18.90
C LEU A 41 4.17 6.98 20.43
N SER A 42 3.37 6.07 20.99
CA SER A 42 3.07 6.03 22.42
C SER A 42 4.15 5.31 23.23
N CYS A 43 4.59 4.13 22.73
CA CYS A 43 5.60 3.33 23.43
C CYS A 43 6.99 3.38 22.76
N GLY A 44 7.12 3.93 21.56
CA GLY A 44 8.35 3.86 20.76
C GLY A 44 8.65 2.44 20.25
N CYS A 45 7.67 1.54 20.30
CA CYS A 45 7.79 0.16 19.86
C CYS A 45 7.70 0.08 18.34
N GLY A 46 8.53 -0.75 17.72
CA GLY A 46 8.44 -1.04 16.29
C GLY A 46 7.62 -2.28 16.00
N GLY A 47 6.89 -2.29 14.87
CA GLY A 47 6.13 -3.44 14.42
C GLY A 47 6.19 -3.64 12.92
N ALA A 48 5.80 -4.83 12.47
CA ALA A 48 5.63 -5.15 11.07
C ALA A 48 4.14 -5.20 10.73
N ALA A 49 3.82 -4.86 9.50
CA ALA A 49 2.46 -4.92 8.99
C ALA A 49 2.40 -5.65 7.65
N LEU A 50 1.30 -6.34 7.43
CA LEU A 50 0.97 -6.98 6.15
C LEU A 50 -0.47 -6.65 5.80
N PHE A 51 -0.70 -6.19 4.58
CA PHE A 51 -2.03 -5.86 4.07
C PHE A 51 -2.28 -6.55 2.74
N THR A 52 -3.51 -6.96 2.52
CA THR A 52 -4.01 -7.35 1.20
C THR A 52 -5.30 -6.62 0.92
N THR A 53 -5.38 -5.97 -0.23
CA THR A 53 -6.53 -5.19 -0.66
C THR A 53 -6.98 -5.68 -2.03
N HIS A 54 -8.27 -5.85 -2.22
CA HIS A 54 -8.89 -6.24 -3.48
C HIS A 54 -10.01 -5.27 -3.81
N GLY A 55 -10.11 -4.85 -5.06
CA GLY A 55 -11.10 -3.85 -5.42
C GLY A 55 -11.17 -3.57 -6.92
N TYR A 56 -11.67 -2.40 -7.23
CA TYR A 56 -11.95 -1.99 -8.57
C TYR A 56 -11.40 -0.59 -8.86
N GLN A 57 -10.60 -0.47 -9.90
CA GLN A 57 -10.18 0.81 -10.44
C GLN A 57 -11.32 1.40 -11.27
N ILE A 58 -11.97 2.46 -10.76
CA ILE A 58 -13.13 3.10 -11.39
C ILE A 58 -12.69 3.87 -12.63
N ASN A 59 -11.60 4.61 -12.50
CA ASN A 59 -10.98 5.40 -13.55
C ASN A 59 -9.48 5.58 -13.25
N LYS A 60 -8.76 6.35 -14.06
CA LYS A 60 -7.31 6.59 -13.86
C LYS A 60 -6.95 7.29 -12.55
N THR A 61 -7.93 7.82 -11.83
CA THR A 61 -7.73 8.57 -10.58
C THR A 61 -8.17 7.78 -9.37
N TRP A 62 -9.31 7.09 -9.44
CA TRP A 62 -9.98 6.52 -8.27
C TRP A 62 -9.99 4.99 -8.29
N PHE A 63 -9.54 4.42 -7.19
CA PHE A 63 -9.70 3.00 -6.83
C PHE A 63 -10.56 2.93 -5.57
N VAL A 64 -11.40 1.90 -5.48
CA VAL A 64 -12.15 1.52 -4.30
C VAL A 64 -12.05 0.02 -4.08
N GLY A 65 -11.94 -0.39 -2.84
CA GLY A 65 -11.79 -1.79 -2.51
C GLY A 65 -12.03 -2.08 -1.04
N GLY A 66 -11.67 -3.27 -0.64
CA GLY A 66 -11.64 -3.72 0.74
C GLY A 66 -10.53 -4.72 0.95
N GLY A 67 -10.17 -4.92 2.19
CA GLY A 67 -9.06 -5.81 2.50
C GLY A 67 -9.01 -6.22 3.95
N ILE A 68 -7.99 -7.00 4.22
CA ILE A 68 -7.62 -7.45 5.56
C ILE A 68 -6.14 -7.16 5.77
N GLY A 69 -5.76 -6.83 6.99
CA GLY A 69 -4.38 -6.60 7.36
C GLY A 69 -4.02 -7.26 8.67
N TYR A 70 -2.73 -7.30 8.93
CA TYR A 70 -2.17 -7.59 10.24
C TYR A 70 -1.14 -6.50 10.57
N GLU A 71 -1.29 -5.83 11.69
CA GLU A 71 -0.45 -4.70 12.10
C GLU A 71 -0.43 -4.61 13.62
N ASN A 72 0.74 -4.73 14.26
CA ASN A 72 0.91 -4.53 15.71
C ASN A 72 -0.14 -5.26 16.56
N GLU A 73 -0.31 -6.58 16.35
CA GLU A 73 -1.32 -7.42 17.04
C GLU A 73 -2.79 -7.06 16.74
N MET A 74 -3.03 -6.21 15.76
CA MET A 74 -4.35 -5.91 15.22
C MET A 74 -4.63 -6.71 13.96
N LEU A 75 -5.88 -7.06 13.74
CA LEU A 75 -6.37 -7.70 12.50
C LEU A 75 -7.51 -6.87 11.89
N PRO A 76 -7.19 -5.73 11.24
CA PRO A 76 -8.20 -4.89 10.65
C PRO A 76 -8.80 -5.51 9.38
N ILE A 77 -10.13 -5.48 9.29
CA ILE A 77 -10.90 -5.62 8.06
C ILE A 77 -11.34 -4.21 7.66
N TYR A 78 -11.05 -3.80 6.44
CA TYR A 78 -11.22 -2.40 6.05
C TYR A 78 -11.78 -2.22 4.65
N PHE A 79 -12.45 -1.11 4.45
CA PHE A 79 -12.72 -0.48 3.17
C PHE A 79 -11.52 0.40 2.80
N ASP A 80 -11.17 0.42 1.52
CA ASP A 80 -10.03 1.16 1.00
C ASP A 80 -10.45 2.06 -0.15
N THR A 81 -9.97 3.29 -0.13
CA THR A 81 -10.07 4.21 -1.27
C THR A 81 -8.72 4.84 -1.56
N LYS A 82 -8.31 4.80 -2.82
CA LYS A 82 -7.02 5.33 -3.28
C LYS A 82 -7.24 6.33 -4.42
N ALA A 83 -6.58 7.48 -4.33
CA ALA A 83 -6.60 8.53 -5.35
C ALA A 83 -5.22 8.75 -5.92
N TYR A 84 -5.10 8.71 -7.26
CA TYR A 84 -3.87 9.03 -8.00
C TYR A 84 -3.94 10.45 -8.54
N PHE A 85 -2.94 11.28 -8.27
CA PHE A 85 -2.94 12.72 -8.63
C PHE A 85 -2.34 13.03 -10.00
N SER A 86 -1.72 12.07 -10.66
CA SER A 86 -1.14 12.27 -11.99
C SER A 86 -2.17 12.05 -13.09
N LYS A 87 -2.38 13.04 -13.94
CA LYS A 87 -3.23 12.96 -15.15
C LYS A 87 -2.51 12.36 -16.35
N LYS A 88 -1.19 12.48 -16.43
CA LYS A 88 -0.34 11.99 -17.53
C LYS A 88 0.46 10.77 -17.11
N THR A 89 0.97 10.06 -18.10
CA THR A 89 1.92 8.97 -17.99
C THR A 89 3.24 9.48 -17.38
N MET A 90 3.34 9.47 -16.07
CA MET A 90 4.58 9.80 -15.36
C MET A 90 5.28 8.51 -14.95
N LYS A 91 6.61 8.54 -14.89
CA LYS A 91 7.41 7.44 -14.34
C LYS A 91 7.13 7.20 -12.85
N VAL A 92 6.66 8.24 -12.18
CA VAL A 92 6.32 8.23 -10.76
C VAL A 92 4.93 8.86 -10.60
N ASN A 93 4.00 8.16 -9.97
CA ASN A 93 2.64 8.63 -9.78
C ASN A 93 2.36 8.84 -8.29
N PRO A 94 2.21 10.09 -7.83
CA PRO A 94 1.79 10.34 -6.45
C PRO A 94 0.36 9.87 -6.23
N TRP A 95 0.12 9.32 -5.03
CA TRP A 95 -1.20 8.84 -4.61
C TRP A 95 -1.45 9.11 -3.13
N ALA A 96 -2.72 9.14 -2.76
CA ALA A 96 -3.17 9.07 -1.38
C ALA A 96 -4.20 7.96 -1.23
N GLU A 97 -4.26 7.37 -0.07
CA GLU A 97 -5.12 6.24 0.28
C GLU A 97 -5.71 6.47 1.68
N ALA A 98 -6.92 6.01 1.88
CA ALA A 98 -7.54 5.97 3.20
C ALA A 98 -8.17 4.59 3.40
N LYS A 99 -7.72 3.89 4.45
CA LYS A 99 -8.32 2.65 4.95
C LYS A 99 -9.18 2.97 6.15
N LEU A 100 -10.45 2.57 6.09
CA LEU A 100 -11.43 2.71 7.17
C LEU A 100 -11.98 1.33 7.48
N GLY A 101 -11.94 0.92 8.73
CA GLY A 101 -12.35 -0.44 9.07
C GLY A 101 -12.54 -0.68 10.55
N PHE A 102 -12.49 -1.95 10.88
CA PHE A 102 -12.68 -2.45 12.22
C PHE A 102 -11.59 -3.48 12.53
N ASP A 103 -10.95 -3.33 13.68
CA ASP A 103 -10.02 -4.31 14.21
C ASP A 103 -10.79 -5.44 14.89
N THR A 104 -10.65 -6.66 14.38
CA THR A 104 -11.40 -7.82 14.85
C THR A 104 -10.84 -8.43 16.13
N ILE A 105 -9.59 -8.15 16.49
CA ILE A 105 -8.97 -8.65 17.72
C ILE A 105 -9.35 -7.74 18.89
N ASN A 106 -9.17 -6.44 18.73
CA ASN A 106 -9.31 -5.48 19.82
C ASN A 106 -10.65 -4.73 19.78
N MET A 107 -11.54 -5.06 18.84
CA MET A 107 -12.88 -4.50 18.72
C MET A 107 -12.91 -2.96 18.58
N GLY A 108 -11.89 -2.37 17.95
CA GLY A 108 -11.74 -0.92 17.75
C GLY A 108 -11.97 -0.49 16.30
N CYS A 109 -12.31 0.79 16.10
CA CYS A 109 -12.30 1.37 14.76
C CYS A 109 -10.86 1.55 14.29
N TYR A 110 -10.61 1.18 13.04
CA TYR A 110 -9.32 1.31 12.37
C TYR A 110 -9.38 2.40 11.30
N PHE A 111 -8.46 3.34 11.35
CA PHE A 111 -8.27 4.36 10.34
C PHE A 111 -6.81 4.49 9.97
N SER A 112 -6.47 4.41 8.67
CA SER A 112 -5.08 4.51 8.24
C SER A 112 -4.97 5.23 6.89
N PRO A 113 -4.78 6.54 6.91
CA PRO A 113 -4.40 7.31 5.74
C PRO A 113 -2.94 7.03 5.37
N THR A 114 -2.67 7.00 4.07
CA THR A 114 -1.34 6.78 3.51
C THR A 114 -1.14 7.73 2.33
N ILE A 115 0.03 8.32 2.23
CA ILE A 115 0.45 9.08 1.04
C ILE A 115 1.71 8.46 0.47
N GLY A 116 1.87 8.46 -0.84
CA GLY A 116 3.02 7.82 -1.44
C GLY A 116 3.18 8.03 -2.94
N ILE A 117 4.06 7.21 -3.49
CA ILE A 117 4.36 7.17 -4.91
C ILE A 117 4.17 5.75 -5.43
N ALA A 118 3.66 5.62 -6.65
CA ALA A 118 3.56 4.38 -7.39
C ALA A 118 4.51 4.42 -8.58
N LEU A 119 5.31 3.38 -8.70
CA LEU A 119 6.29 3.16 -9.77
C LEU A 119 5.76 2.06 -10.68
N PRO A 120 5.35 2.38 -11.92
CA PRO A 120 4.92 1.35 -12.88
C PRO A 120 6.07 0.38 -13.16
N LEU A 121 5.85 -0.92 -12.98
CA LEU A 121 6.82 -1.98 -13.29
C LEU A 121 6.55 -2.61 -14.65
N ALA A 122 5.28 -2.84 -14.97
CA ALA A 122 4.83 -3.41 -16.23
C ALA A 122 3.41 -2.92 -16.56
N LYS A 123 2.80 -3.42 -17.63
CA LYS A 123 1.48 -2.97 -18.09
C LYS A 123 0.41 -2.97 -16.98
N GLU A 124 0.42 -3.96 -16.09
CA GLU A 124 -0.62 -4.15 -15.08
C GLU A 124 -0.11 -4.07 -13.64
N TYR A 125 1.20 -3.90 -13.45
CA TYR A 125 1.85 -3.97 -12.15
C TYR A 125 2.50 -2.64 -11.77
N ALA A 126 2.44 -2.33 -10.49
CA ALA A 126 3.16 -1.20 -9.91
C ALA A 126 3.73 -1.53 -8.54
N LEU A 127 4.89 -0.98 -8.24
CA LEU A 127 5.43 -0.90 -6.89
C LEU A 127 4.92 0.37 -6.24
N THR A 128 4.38 0.26 -5.04
CA THR A 128 3.93 1.41 -4.25
C THR A 128 4.83 1.59 -3.04
N ILE A 129 5.17 2.83 -2.74
CA ILE A 129 5.93 3.20 -1.54
C ILE A 129 5.19 4.36 -0.89
N GLY A 130 4.87 4.26 0.39
CA GLY A 130 4.09 5.27 1.08
C GLY A 130 4.42 5.40 2.56
N LEU A 131 4.11 6.59 3.09
CA LEU A 131 4.09 6.86 4.51
C LEU A 131 2.66 6.75 5.00
N ALA A 132 2.43 5.91 5.98
CA ALA A 132 1.14 5.67 6.59
C ALA A 132 1.11 6.25 8.01
N TRP A 133 -0.04 6.76 8.39
CA TRP A 133 -0.38 7.03 9.77
C TRP A 133 -1.56 6.15 10.15
N GLY A 134 -1.45 5.37 11.21
CA GLY A 134 -2.50 4.48 11.70
C GLY A 134 -3.07 4.98 13.02
N MET A 135 -4.36 4.80 13.19
CA MET A 135 -5.07 5.08 14.44
C MET A 135 -6.02 3.91 14.75
N ASN A 136 -5.96 3.42 15.99
CA ASN A 136 -6.93 2.51 16.55
C ASN A 136 -7.61 3.17 17.75
N THR A 137 -8.93 3.22 17.74
CA THR A 137 -9.70 3.90 18.81
C THR A 137 -9.76 3.12 20.11
N TYR A 138 -9.44 1.84 20.12
CA TYR A 138 -9.47 1.02 21.33
C TYR A 138 -8.32 1.33 22.29
N TYR A 139 -7.11 1.49 21.73
CA TYR A 139 -5.91 1.78 22.52
C TYR A 139 -5.51 3.25 22.52
N GLU A 140 -6.23 4.12 21.78
CA GLU A 140 -5.78 5.49 21.47
C GLU A 140 -4.36 5.52 20.87
N GLU A 141 -3.96 4.43 20.21
CA GLU A 141 -2.63 4.29 19.65
C GLU A 141 -2.53 4.99 18.30
N HIS A 142 -1.43 5.69 18.14
CA HIS A 142 -1.03 6.32 16.90
C HIS A 142 0.27 5.70 16.41
N ASN A 143 0.26 5.13 15.24
CA ASN A 143 1.47 4.61 14.62
C ASN A 143 1.78 5.33 13.32
N VAL A 144 3.07 5.46 13.02
CA VAL A 144 3.59 5.97 11.75
C VAL A 144 4.46 4.89 11.13
N GLY A 145 4.27 4.66 9.84
CA GLY A 145 4.98 3.58 9.17
C GLY A 145 5.33 3.85 7.72
N LEU A 146 6.32 3.11 7.26
CA LEU A 146 6.66 3.00 5.85
C LEU A 146 5.98 1.76 5.28
N ARG A 147 5.25 1.90 4.17
CA ARG A 147 4.62 0.79 3.45
C ARG A 147 5.23 0.63 2.07
N VAL A 148 5.53 -0.61 1.71
CA VAL A 148 5.97 -1.00 0.37
C VAL A 148 4.98 -2.04 -0.14
N GLY A 149 4.33 -1.76 -1.27
CA GLY A 149 3.29 -2.61 -1.81
C GLY A 149 3.53 -2.98 -3.27
N PHE A 150 2.89 -4.07 -3.68
CA PHE A 150 2.85 -4.53 -5.05
C PHE A 150 1.39 -4.58 -5.51
N GLN A 151 1.08 -3.78 -6.53
CA GLN A 151 -0.25 -3.70 -7.14
C GLN A 151 -0.27 -4.48 -8.45
N PHE A 152 -1.35 -5.27 -8.64
CA PHE A 152 -1.57 -6.15 -9.81
C PHE A 152 -3.02 -6.10 -10.30
#